data_0f97bf92892dd17828effd3009ec9138
#
_entry.id   0f97bf92892dd17828effd3009ec9138
#
_cell.length_a   1.000
_cell.length_b   1.000
_cell.length_c   1.000
_cell.angle_alpha   90.00
_cell.angle_beta   90.00
_cell.angle_gamma   90.00
#
_symmetry.space_group_name_H-M   'P 1'
#
loop_
_entity.id
_entity.type
_entity.pdbx_description
1 polymer ?
#
loop_
_entity_poly.entity_id
_entity_poly.type
_entity_poly.pdbx_seq_one_letter_code
_entity_poly.pdbx_strand_id
1 'polypeptide(L)'
;MKAAVILAFVAGAVSAPAPTLTTRQFDLGSWASLLPQPSASSAGFDLSNLGSSTSSSDASDSSSTSDSSSSSGLSGFGSLFGGSSTSNDVSDNSGCKALTFIFARGTSEIGNMGSIVGPKVGSELDSLTGGKAAIQGVDYPASAAGNAELGAAGGPEMASLVSEALKQCPDTKVVLGGYSQGAMVVHNAAGKLSSGQVVGAVTFGDPFKAQQPDNIAKFKTFCASGDPVCLDGANIMAHLSYGSDATEAAQFLVNAAGL
;
A
#
# COMPACT_ATOMS: atom_id res chain seq x y z
N MET A 1 66.79 37.22 25.60
CA MET A 1 65.54 37.10 26.36
C MET A 1 64.43 37.53 25.44
N LYS A 2 63.65 36.59 24.90
CA LYS A 2 62.53 36.85 24.03
C LYS A 2 61.29 36.47 24.80
N ALA A 3 60.42 37.45 25.13
CA ALA A 3 59.14 37.24 25.77
C ALA A 3 58.09 36.79 24.76
N ALA A 4 57.46 35.66 24.96
CA ALA A 4 56.34 35.21 24.18
C ALA A 4 55.03 35.66 24.84
N VAL A 5 54.24 36.45 24.09
CA VAL A 5 52.88 36.86 24.47
C VAL A 5 51.91 35.82 24.01
N ILE A 6 51.21 35.15 24.95
CA ILE A 6 50.15 34.20 24.63
C ILE A 6 48.84 35.00 24.66
N LEU A 7 48.19 35.13 23.50
CA LEU A 7 46.82 35.62 23.36
C LEU A 7 45.83 34.46 23.60
N ALA A 8 45.06 34.53 24.66
CA ALA A 8 43.95 33.62 24.92
C ALA A 8 42.69 34.14 24.20
N PHE A 9 42.20 33.42 23.21
CA PHE A 9 40.87 33.65 22.62
C PHE A 9 39.82 32.98 23.48
N VAL A 10 38.95 33.76 24.09
CA VAL A 10 37.73 33.29 24.73
C VAL A 10 36.67 33.14 23.64
N ALA A 11 36.32 31.92 23.27
CA ALA A 11 35.23 31.62 22.37
C ALA A 11 33.91 31.70 23.18
N GLY A 12 33.14 32.77 23.00
CA GLY A 12 31.80 32.89 23.51
C GLY A 12 30.85 32.01 22.68
N ALA A 13 30.33 30.94 23.27
CA ALA A 13 29.27 30.17 22.68
C ALA A 13 27.95 30.94 22.73
N VAL A 14 27.49 31.46 21.60
CA VAL A 14 26.14 32.01 21.43
C VAL A 14 25.20 30.85 21.26
N SER A 15 24.44 30.51 22.29
CA SER A 15 23.36 29.51 22.24
C SER A 15 22.18 30.14 21.50
N ALA A 16 21.95 29.69 20.24
CA ALA A 16 20.75 30.05 19.52
C ALA A 16 19.55 29.24 20.10
N PRO A 17 18.40 29.88 20.32
CA PRO A 17 17.22 29.17 20.76
C PRO A 17 16.78 28.18 19.67
N ALA A 18 16.50 26.94 20.08
CA ALA A 18 15.95 25.91 19.18
C ALA A 18 14.58 26.36 18.63
N PRO A 19 14.30 26.14 17.35
CA PRO A 19 12.98 26.43 16.81
C PRO A 19 11.95 25.56 17.52
N THR A 20 10.96 26.19 18.14
CA THR A 20 9.78 25.52 18.67
C THR A 20 9.00 24.95 17.49
N LEU A 21 9.02 23.63 17.33
CA LEU A 21 8.12 22.91 16.43
C LEU A 21 6.70 23.11 16.94
N THR A 22 5.98 24.03 16.32
CA THR A 22 4.53 24.12 16.49
C THR A 22 3.94 22.90 15.83
N THR A 23 3.60 21.87 16.62
CA THR A 23 2.78 20.75 16.18
C THR A 23 1.45 21.34 15.72
N ARG A 24 1.26 21.47 14.40
CA ARG A 24 -0.07 21.65 13.83
C ARG A 24 -0.83 20.38 14.13
N GLN A 25 -1.73 20.46 15.08
CA GLN A 25 -2.69 19.40 15.37
C GLN A 25 -3.59 19.32 14.14
N PHE A 26 -3.37 18.29 13.29
CA PHE A 26 -4.29 18.00 12.20
C PHE A 26 -5.57 17.47 12.83
N ASP A 27 -6.67 18.17 12.58
CA ASP A 27 -8.00 17.71 12.95
C ASP A 27 -8.40 16.55 12.02
N LEU A 28 -8.02 15.35 12.43
CA LEU A 28 -8.31 14.11 11.71
C LEU A 28 -9.80 13.70 11.81
N GLY A 29 -10.60 14.44 12.58
CA GLY A 29 -12.03 14.14 12.73
C GLY A 29 -12.86 14.50 11.49
N SER A 30 -12.38 15.44 10.67
CA SER A 30 -13.19 16.02 9.59
C SER A 30 -13.29 15.13 8.34
N TRP A 31 -12.28 14.32 8.03
CA TRP A 31 -12.28 13.52 6.80
C TRP A 31 -12.88 12.11 6.97
N ALA A 32 -12.86 11.56 8.18
CA ALA A 32 -13.52 10.29 8.49
C ALA A 32 -15.04 10.35 8.25
N SER A 33 -15.63 11.55 8.28
CA SER A 33 -17.06 11.79 8.01
C SER A 33 -17.41 11.87 6.51
N LEU A 34 -16.42 11.95 5.63
CA LEU A 34 -16.60 12.04 4.17
C LEU A 34 -16.65 10.67 3.48
N LEU A 35 -16.30 9.59 4.20
CA LEU A 35 -16.43 8.25 3.66
C LEU A 35 -17.89 7.79 3.78
N PRO A 36 -18.46 7.11 2.74
CA PRO A 36 -19.80 6.55 2.82
C PRO A 36 -19.87 5.58 4.00
N GLN A 37 -20.67 5.93 5.00
CA GLN A 37 -20.97 5.02 6.11
C GLN A 37 -21.85 3.89 5.56
N PRO A 38 -21.58 2.62 5.86
CA PRO A 38 -22.51 1.56 5.53
C PRO A 38 -23.79 1.80 6.30
N SER A 39 -24.85 2.15 5.59
CA SER A 39 -26.20 2.24 6.15
C SER A 39 -26.58 0.86 6.66
N ALA A 40 -26.74 0.72 7.95
CA ALA A 40 -27.34 -0.46 8.57
C ALA A 40 -28.84 -0.47 8.24
N SER A 41 -29.17 -0.84 7.00
CA SER A 41 -30.52 -1.22 6.62
C SER A 41 -30.64 -2.71 6.89
N SER A 42 -31.22 -3.03 8.03
CA SER A 42 -31.75 -4.37 8.33
C SER A 42 -32.99 -4.61 7.44
N ALA A 43 -32.75 -4.94 6.17
CA ALA A 43 -33.78 -5.54 5.33
C ALA A 43 -33.71 -7.05 5.59
N GLY A 44 -34.60 -7.52 6.46
CA GLY A 44 -34.87 -8.94 6.64
C GLY A 44 -35.38 -9.51 5.31
N PHE A 45 -34.59 -10.34 4.67
CA PHE A 45 -35.07 -11.21 3.61
C PHE A 45 -35.74 -12.41 4.26
N ASP A 46 -37.10 -12.39 4.21
CA ASP A 46 -37.95 -13.52 4.60
C ASP A 46 -37.91 -14.57 3.49
N LEU A 47 -37.25 -15.69 3.77
CA LEU A 47 -37.12 -16.85 2.86
C LEU A 47 -38.23 -17.86 3.00
N SER A 48 -39.44 -17.43 3.44
CA SER A 48 -40.56 -18.34 3.76
C SER A 48 -41.46 -18.69 2.57
N ASN A 49 -41.11 -18.37 1.31
CA ASN A 49 -42.05 -18.66 0.22
C ASN A 49 -41.38 -19.12 -1.08
N LEU A 50 -40.83 -20.35 -1.07
CA LEU A 50 -40.61 -21.12 -2.29
C LEU A 50 -41.22 -22.51 -2.07
N GLY A 51 -42.47 -22.60 -2.57
CA GLY A 51 -43.32 -23.76 -2.50
C GLY A 51 -42.78 -24.97 -3.21
N SER A 52 -43.12 -26.09 -2.63
CA SER A 52 -43.05 -27.46 -3.12
C SER A 52 -43.45 -27.66 -4.57
N SER A 53 -42.68 -28.40 -5.31
CA SER A 53 -43.17 -29.29 -6.35
C SER A 53 -42.45 -30.63 -6.27
N THR A 54 -43.20 -31.59 -5.87
CA THR A 54 -42.93 -33.06 -5.81
C THR A 54 -42.77 -33.62 -7.22
N SER A 55 -41.80 -34.47 -7.43
CA SER A 55 -42.03 -35.77 -8.09
C SER A 55 -40.83 -36.72 -7.91
N SER A 56 -41.20 -37.89 -7.52
CA SER A 56 -40.49 -39.12 -7.17
C SER A 56 -39.65 -39.69 -8.32
N SER A 57 -38.59 -40.36 -8.03
CA SER A 57 -38.37 -41.81 -8.07
C SER A 57 -36.91 -42.21 -8.23
N ASP A 58 -36.60 -43.20 -7.35
CA ASP A 58 -35.71 -44.36 -7.45
C ASP A 58 -34.17 -44.23 -7.51
N ALA A 59 -33.68 -44.64 -6.36
CA ALA A 59 -32.71 -45.70 -6.00
C ALA A 59 -31.44 -45.95 -6.79
N SER A 60 -30.41 -46.10 -5.98
CA SER A 60 -29.25 -47.02 -6.00
C SER A 60 -27.91 -46.43 -6.38
N ASP A 61 -27.08 -46.46 -5.46
CA ASP A 61 -25.81 -47.15 -5.25
C ASP A 61 -24.56 -46.31 -5.07
N SER A 62 -23.80 -46.79 -4.14
CA SER A 62 -22.55 -46.35 -3.55
C SER A 62 -21.41 -46.00 -4.53
N SER A 63 -20.69 -44.94 -4.24
CA SER A 63 -19.23 -45.01 -4.03
C SER A 63 -18.64 -43.66 -3.61
N SER A 64 -17.90 -43.73 -2.52
CA SER A 64 -17.09 -42.66 -1.93
C SER A 64 -15.97 -42.24 -2.90
N THR A 65 -15.94 -40.96 -3.26
CA THR A 65 -14.72 -40.29 -3.70
C THR A 65 -14.70 -38.89 -3.12
N SER A 66 -13.66 -38.63 -2.35
CA SER A 66 -13.29 -37.36 -1.78
C SER A 66 -12.91 -36.38 -2.90
N ASP A 67 -13.82 -35.50 -3.26
CA ASP A 67 -13.52 -34.39 -4.16
C ASP A 67 -13.08 -33.17 -3.37
N SER A 68 -11.78 -32.90 -3.52
CA SER A 68 -11.16 -31.63 -3.19
C SER A 68 -11.81 -30.54 -4.04
N SER A 69 -12.64 -29.71 -3.42
CA SER A 69 -13.27 -28.57 -4.10
C SER A 69 -12.22 -27.51 -4.44
N SER A 70 -11.70 -27.59 -5.64
CA SER A 70 -10.93 -26.51 -6.27
C SER A 70 -11.84 -25.29 -6.43
N SER A 71 -11.57 -24.25 -5.69
CA SER A 71 -12.17 -22.91 -5.85
C SER A 71 -11.65 -22.20 -7.11
N SER A 72 -12.00 -22.72 -8.29
CA SER A 72 -11.55 -22.20 -9.59
C SER A 72 -12.59 -21.29 -10.27
N GLY A 73 -13.42 -20.57 -9.52
CA GLY A 73 -14.59 -19.87 -10.08
C GLY A 73 -14.52 -18.35 -10.15
N LEU A 74 -13.59 -17.67 -9.47
CA LEU A 74 -13.54 -16.19 -9.44
C LEU A 74 -12.30 -15.54 -10.07
N SER A 75 -11.35 -16.32 -10.58
CA SER A 75 -10.12 -15.77 -11.19
C SER A 75 -10.34 -15.06 -12.54
N GLY A 76 -11.52 -15.19 -13.15
CA GLY A 76 -11.82 -14.61 -14.46
C GLY A 76 -12.17 -13.12 -14.47
N PHE A 77 -12.60 -12.54 -13.35
CA PHE A 77 -12.99 -11.13 -13.30
C PHE A 77 -11.80 -10.17 -13.12
N GLY A 78 -10.70 -10.62 -12.55
CA GLY A 78 -9.50 -9.79 -12.30
C GLY A 78 -8.78 -9.36 -13.58
N SER A 79 -8.86 -10.14 -14.67
CA SER A 79 -8.20 -9.84 -15.94
C SER A 79 -8.81 -8.66 -16.72
N LEU A 80 -10.04 -8.27 -16.42
CA LEU A 80 -10.72 -7.15 -17.08
C LEU A 80 -10.29 -5.77 -16.55
N PHE A 81 -9.62 -5.71 -15.39
CA PHE A 81 -9.21 -4.46 -14.74
C PHE A 81 -7.69 -4.25 -14.64
N GLY A 82 -6.90 -5.03 -15.38
CA GLY A 82 -5.45 -4.79 -15.49
C GLY A 82 -4.62 -5.33 -14.34
N GLY A 83 -4.98 -6.49 -13.78
CA GLY A 83 -4.18 -7.20 -12.77
C GLY A 83 -5.03 -7.88 -11.68
N SER A 84 -4.40 -8.74 -10.88
CA SER A 84 -5.04 -9.40 -9.75
C SER A 84 -5.15 -8.46 -8.54
N SER A 85 -6.30 -8.48 -7.85
CA SER A 85 -6.47 -7.78 -6.56
C SER A 85 -5.66 -8.42 -5.41
N THR A 86 -5.00 -9.55 -5.66
CA THR A 86 -4.16 -10.27 -4.69
C THR A 86 -2.88 -10.74 -5.37
N SER A 87 -1.74 -10.49 -4.73
CA SER A 87 -0.41 -10.95 -5.16
C SER A 87 0.45 -11.25 -3.93
N ASN A 88 1.11 -12.41 -3.93
CA ASN A 88 1.82 -12.95 -2.75
C ASN A 88 3.23 -13.47 -3.09
N ASP A 89 3.92 -12.90 -4.07
CA ASP A 89 5.17 -13.45 -4.58
C ASP A 89 6.27 -13.57 -3.52
N VAL A 90 6.31 -12.66 -2.54
CA VAL A 90 7.24 -12.74 -1.41
C VAL A 90 6.78 -13.80 -0.41
N SER A 91 5.53 -13.75 0.02
CA SER A 91 4.97 -14.68 1.00
C SER A 91 4.97 -16.13 0.51
N ASP A 92 4.75 -16.34 -0.79
CA ASP A 92 4.77 -17.67 -1.43
C ASP A 92 6.18 -18.11 -1.83
N ASN A 93 7.19 -17.25 -1.66
CA ASN A 93 8.57 -17.47 -2.11
C ASN A 93 8.64 -17.92 -3.58
N SER A 94 7.99 -17.14 -4.45
CA SER A 94 7.81 -17.48 -5.89
C SER A 94 9.10 -17.38 -6.71
N GLY A 95 10.23 -17.18 -6.05
CA GLY A 95 11.57 -17.10 -6.65
C GLY A 95 12.05 -15.66 -6.85
N CYS A 96 13.36 -15.53 -7.03
CA CYS A 96 14.01 -14.22 -7.09
C CYS A 96 13.79 -13.51 -8.43
N LYS A 97 13.41 -12.25 -8.33
CA LYS A 97 13.28 -11.32 -9.44
C LYS A 97 14.20 -10.11 -9.25
N ALA A 98 14.48 -9.38 -10.32
CA ALA A 98 15.34 -8.19 -10.26
C ALA A 98 14.71 -7.05 -9.44
N LEU A 99 13.37 -6.96 -9.45
CA LEU A 99 12.56 -5.99 -8.73
C LEU A 99 11.56 -6.71 -7.82
N THR A 100 11.36 -6.18 -6.61
CA THR A 100 10.25 -6.59 -5.73
C THR A 100 9.42 -5.36 -5.40
N PHE A 101 8.15 -5.37 -5.77
CA PHE A 101 7.18 -4.33 -5.48
C PHE A 101 6.26 -4.76 -4.36
N ILE A 102 6.24 -4.00 -3.25
CA ILE A 102 5.37 -4.25 -2.11
C ILE A 102 4.36 -3.11 -2.03
N PHE A 103 3.06 -3.44 -2.06
CA PHE A 103 1.98 -2.45 -2.16
C PHE A 103 0.96 -2.57 -1.03
N ALA A 104 0.56 -1.44 -0.45
CA ALA A 104 -0.53 -1.34 0.52
C ALA A 104 -1.75 -0.67 -0.12
N ARG A 105 -2.88 -1.40 -0.12
CA ARG A 105 -4.16 -0.95 -0.68
C ARG A 105 -4.81 0.18 0.13
N GLY A 106 -5.82 0.83 -0.42
CA GLY A 106 -6.64 1.81 0.28
C GLY A 106 -7.71 1.17 1.18
N THR A 107 -8.37 2.00 1.97
CA THR A 107 -9.45 1.61 2.89
C THR A 107 -10.54 0.84 2.16
N SER A 108 -10.92 -0.31 2.72
CA SER A 108 -12.00 -1.19 2.24
C SER A 108 -11.80 -1.76 0.84
N GLU A 109 -10.64 -1.63 0.23
CA GLU A 109 -10.34 -2.30 -1.03
C GLU A 109 -10.19 -3.81 -0.85
N ILE A 110 -10.54 -4.57 -1.89
CA ILE A 110 -10.49 -6.04 -1.92
C ILE A 110 -9.08 -6.58 -2.10
N GLY A 111 -8.87 -7.85 -1.69
CA GLY A 111 -7.56 -8.51 -1.79
C GLY A 111 -6.51 -7.86 -0.90
N ASN A 112 -5.23 -7.96 -1.27
CA ASN A 112 -4.14 -7.25 -0.62
C ASN A 112 -3.51 -6.16 -1.51
N MET A 113 -3.85 -6.14 -2.81
CA MET A 113 -3.42 -5.14 -3.80
C MET A 113 -4.46 -4.05 -4.07
N GLY A 114 -5.74 -4.26 -3.65
CA GLY A 114 -6.85 -3.38 -4.00
C GLY A 114 -7.31 -3.51 -5.45
N SER A 115 -7.99 -2.49 -5.95
CA SER A 115 -8.57 -2.48 -7.30
C SER A 115 -8.32 -1.17 -8.07
N ILE A 116 -8.00 -0.08 -7.36
CA ILE A 116 -7.89 1.27 -7.98
C ILE A 116 -6.56 1.43 -8.72
N VAL A 117 -5.43 1.19 -8.05
CA VAL A 117 -4.12 1.49 -8.62
C VAL A 117 -3.10 0.36 -8.46
N GLY A 118 -3.12 -0.39 -7.36
CA GLY A 118 -2.11 -1.41 -7.06
C GLY A 118 -1.91 -2.47 -8.15
N PRO A 119 -3.00 -3.14 -8.62
CA PRO A 119 -2.90 -4.13 -9.70
C PRO A 119 -2.34 -3.56 -11.01
N LYS A 120 -2.69 -2.31 -11.34
CA LYS A 120 -2.21 -1.66 -12.57
C LYS A 120 -0.73 -1.33 -12.48
N VAL A 121 -0.25 -0.79 -11.35
CA VAL A 121 1.19 -0.53 -11.14
C VAL A 121 1.97 -1.84 -11.19
N GLY A 122 1.48 -2.92 -10.55
CA GLY A 122 2.10 -4.24 -10.60
C GLY A 122 2.22 -4.78 -12.04
N SER A 123 1.16 -4.67 -12.83
CA SER A 123 1.15 -5.08 -14.23
C SER A 123 2.12 -4.27 -15.10
N GLU A 124 2.19 -2.94 -14.90
CA GLU A 124 3.13 -2.08 -15.61
C GLU A 124 4.58 -2.38 -15.24
N LEU A 125 4.86 -2.64 -13.95
CA LEU A 125 6.20 -3.05 -13.50
C LEU A 125 6.63 -4.38 -14.13
N ASP A 126 5.74 -5.36 -14.16
CA ASP A 126 6.03 -6.65 -14.78
C ASP A 126 6.32 -6.48 -16.28
N SER A 127 5.52 -5.67 -16.98
CA SER A 127 5.72 -5.33 -18.39
C SER A 127 7.05 -4.62 -18.63
N LEU A 128 7.35 -3.55 -17.88
CA LEU A 128 8.56 -2.73 -18.05
C LEU A 128 9.83 -3.49 -17.71
N THR A 129 9.77 -4.45 -16.81
CA THR A 129 10.92 -5.30 -16.43
C THR A 129 11.03 -6.58 -17.26
N GLY A 130 10.10 -6.82 -18.20
CA GLY A 130 10.06 -8.06 -19.01
C GLY A 130 9.84 -9.31 -18.16
N GLY A 131 8.88 -9.28 -17.23
CA GLY A 131 8.54 -10.40 -16.36
C GLY A 131 9.47 -10.57 -15.16
N LYS A 132 10.29 -9.56 -14.83
CA LYS A 132 11.30 -9.63 -13.74
C LYS A 132 10.89 -8.83 -12.50
N ALA A 133 9.61 -8.58 -12.30
CA ALA A 133 9.06 -8.00 -11.10
C ALA A 133 8.34 -9.07 -10.25
N ALA A 134 8.66 -9.17 -8.96
CA ALA A 134 7.87 -9.86 -7.96
C ALA A 134 6.88 -8.86 -7.36
N ILE A 135 5.61 -9.25 -7.25
CA ILE A 135 4.53 -8.39 -6.80
C ILE A 135 3.95 -8.94 -5.50
N GLN A 136 3.88 -8.10 -4.48
CA GLN A 136 3.41 -8.46 -3.15
C GLN A 136 2.44 -7.42 -2.60
N GLY A 137 1.26 -7.83 -2.22
CA GLY A 137 0.32 -7.00 -1.45
C GLY A 137 0.55 -7.13 0.06
N VAL A 138 0.37 -6.04 0.80
CA VAL A 138 0.41 -6.06 2.27
C VAL A 138 -0.92 -6.60 2.79
N ASP A 139 -0.87 -7.67 3.59
CA ASP A 139 -2.04 -8.22 4.24
C ASP A 139 -2.30 -7.47 5.56
N TYR A 140 -3.25 -6.54 5.53
CA TYR A 140 -3.66 -5.77 6.69
C TYR A 140 -5.14 -5.43 6.60
N PRO A 141 -5.82 -5.07 7.71
CA PRO A 141 -7.28 -4.91 7.73
C PRO A 141 -7.83 -3.86 6.76
N ALA A 142 -7.07 -2.80 6.46
CA ALA A 142 -7.51 -1.65 5.65
C ALA A 142 -8.90 -1.13 6.06
N SER A 143 -9.21 -1.17 7.36
CA SER A 143 -10.50 -0.74 7.90
C SER A 143 -10.62 0.78 7.95
N ALA A 144 -11.84 1.31 7.96
CA ALA A 144 -12.07 2.73 8.13
C ALA A 144 -11.48 3.28 9.45
N ALA A 145 -11.52 2.48 10.53
CA ALA A 145 -10.91 2.85 11.81
C ALA A 145 -9.39 2.95 11.73
N GLY A 146 -8.73 2.14 10.89
CA GLY A 146 -7.28 2.16 10.68
C GLY A 146 -6.75 3.47 10.11
N ASN A 147 -7.61 4.31 9.54
CA ASN A 147 -7.20 5.65 9.10
C ASN A 147 -6.69 6.54 10.27
N ALA A 148 -7.27 6.38 11.46
CA ALA A 148 -6.83 7.11 12.65
C ALA A 148 -5.49 6.60 13.21
N GLU A 149 -5.06 5.41 12.80
CA GLU A 149 -3.82 4.78 13.25
C GLU A 149 -2.60 5.18 12.41
N LEU A 150 -2.78 6.05 11.40
CA LEU A 150 -1.73 6.65 10.57
C LEU A 150 -0.76 5.61 9.99
N GLY A 151 -1.32 4.50 9.48
CA GLY A 151 -0.56 3.42 8.86
C GLY A 151 -0.02 2.34 9.81
N ALA A 152 -0.23 2.47 11.14
CA ALA A 152 0.27 1.49 12.11
C ALA A 152 -0.35 0.10 11.92
N ALA A 153 -1.56 0.02 11.34
CA ALA A 153 -2.22 -1.27 11.06
C ALA A 153 -1.47 -2.14 10.04
N GLY A 154 -0.75 -1.53 9.09
CA GLY A 154 -0.06 -2.25 8.01
C GLY A 154 1.45 -2.01 7.94
N GLY A 155 1.96 -0.95 8.60
CA GLY A 155 3.38 -0.57 8.51
C GLY A 155 4.35 -1.66 8.98
N PRO A 156 4.12 -2.33 10.13
CA PRO A 156 4.97 -3.44 10.57
C PRO A 156 5.00 -4.60 9.58
N GLU A 157 3.85 -4.96 8.99
CA GLU A 157 3.76 -6.03 8.00
C GLU A 157 4.52 -5.66 6.72
N MET A 158 4.35 -4.45 6.20
CA MET A 158 5.11 -4.00 5.04
C MET A 158 6.62 -4.03 5.30
N ALA A 159 7.08 -3.62 6.48
CA ALA A 159 8.50 -3.67 6.85
C ALA A 159 9.01 -5.12 7.00
N SER A 160 8.17 -6.04 7.50
CA SER A 160 8.46 -7.47 7.55
C SER A 160 8.66 -8.05 6.15
N LEU A 161 7.75 -7.75 5.22
CA LEU A 161 7.83 -8.18 3.82
C LEU A 161 9.08 -7.66 3.11
N VAL A 162 9.52 -6.41 3.39
CA VAL A 162 10.81 -5.89 2.88
C VAL A 162 11.97 -6.75 3.37
N SER A 163 11.98 -7.04 4.67
CA SER A 163 13.05 -7.84 5.28
C SER A 163 13.06 -9.27 4.75
N GLU A 164 11.88 -9.84 4.53
CA GLU A 164 11.70 -11.18 3.96
C GLU A 164 12.17 -11.22 2.50
N ALA A 165 11.76 -10.27 1.67
CA ALA A 165 12.18 -10.17 0.27
C ALA A 165 13.71 -10.10 0.14
N LEU A 166 14.38 -9.27 0.95
CA LEU A 166 15.82 -9.13 0.95
C LEU A 166 16.54 -10.38 1.50
N LYS A 167 15.93 -11.11 2.43
CA LYS A 167 16.45 -12.38 2.95
C LYS A 167 16.36 -13.50 1.90
N GLN A 168 15.23 -13.59 1.21
CA GLN A 168 15.03 -14.58 0.15
C GLN A 168 15.88 -14.27 -1.08
N CYS A 169 15.94 -12.98 -1.46
CA CYS A 169 16.56 -12.51 -2.70
C CYS A 169 17.46 -11.30 -2.42
N PRO A 170 18.71 -11.48 -1.98
CA PRO A 170 19.59 -10.39 -1.56
C PRO A 170 19.90 -9.34 -2.66
N ASP A 171 19.80 -9.73 -3.93
CA ASP A 171 20.11 -8.86 -5.08
C ASP A 171 18.87 -8.10 -5.61
N THR A 172 17.66 -8.42 -5.13
CA THR A 172 16.44 -7.75 -5.57
C THR A 172 16.44 -6.27 -5.18
N LYS A 173 15.88 -5.42 -6.03
CA LYS A 173 15.64 -4.01 -5.73
C LYS A 173 14.22 -3.87 -5.18
N VAL A 174 14.09 -3.57 -3.88
CA VAL A 174 12.78 -3.41 -3.25
C VAL A 174 12.26 -2.00 -3.46
N VAL A 175 11.03 -1.89 -3.94
CA VAL A 175 10.29 -0.63 -4.09
C VAL A 175 8.92 -0.75 -3.42
N LEU A 176 8.42 0.36 -2.87
CA LEU A 176 7.14 0.40 -2.17
C LEU A 176 6.10 1.20 -2.93
N GLY A 177 4.84 0.87 -2.69
CA GLY A 177 3.71 1.65 -3.13
C GLY A 177 2.58 1.66 -2.12
N GLY A 178 1.76 2.72 -2.12
CA GLY A 178 0.60 2.79 -1.26
C GLY A 178 -0.45 3.76 -1.77
N TYR A 179 -1.73 3.40 -1.56
CA TYR A 179 -2.86 4.24 -1.96
C TYR A 179 -3.70 4.61 -0.73
N SER A 180 -4.03 5.90 -0.59
CA SER A 180 -4.91 6.39 0.48
C SER A 180 -4.38 5.99 1.87
N GLN A 181 -5.10 5.18 2.65
CA GLN A 181 -4.61 4.59 3.89
C GLN A 181 -3.28 3.84 3.70
N GLY A 182 -3.12 3.15 2.56
CA GLY A 182 -1.88 2.46 2.21
C GLY A 182 -0.69 3.40 2.00
N ALA A 183 -0.91 4.66 1.63
CA ALA A 183 0.15 5.66 1.61
C ALA A 183 0.71 5.92 3.02
N MET A 184 -0.18 6.02 4.03
CA MET A 184 0.25 6.12 5.44
C MET A 184 1.01 4.88 5.90
N VAL A 185 0.63 3.68 5.39
CA VAL A 185 1.37 2.42 5.64
C VAL A 185 2.81 2.52 5.14
N VAL A 186 3.03 3.09 3.93
CA VAL A 186 4.40 3.32 3.40
C VAL A 186 5.21 4.21 4.33
N HIS A 187 4.65 5.33 4.80
CA HIS A 187 5.34 6.23 5.74
C HIS A 187 5.65 5.52 7.06
N ASN A 188 4.71 4.77 7.62
CA ASN A 188 4.91 4.04 8.87
C ASN A 188 5.97 2.93 8.74
N ALA A 189 5.95 2.17 7.63
CA ALA A 189 6.95 1.15 7.34
C ALA A 189 8.35 1.76 7.18
N ALA A 190 8.46 2.87 6.45
CA ALA A 190 9.73 3.56 6.20
C ALA A 190 10.46 3.93 7.49
N GLY A 191 9.74 4.35 8.53
CA GLY A 191 10.31 4.62 9.87
C GLY A 191 10.86 3.38 10.59
N LYS A 192 10.59 2.17 10.11
CA LYS A 192 11.06 0.88 10.69
C LYS A 192 12.18 0.25 9.88
N LEU A 193 12.48 0.80 8.71
CA LEU A 193 13.48 0.30 7.77
C LEU A 193 14.81 1.02 7.94
N SER A 194 15.88 0.39 7.48
CA SER A 194 17.19 1.02 7.35
C SER A 194 17.38 1.61 5.95
N SER A 195 18.17 2.68 5.87
CA SER A 195 18.51 3.29 4.58
C SER A 195 19.14 2.26 3.63
N GLY A 196 18.67 2.25 2.38
CA GLY A 196 19.16 1.35 1.34
C GLY A 196 18.39 0.03 1.21
N GLN A 197 17.53 -0.34 2.17
CA GLN A 197 16.66 -1.51 2.02
C GLN A 197 15.59 -1.30 0.93
N VAL A 198 15.11 -0.07 0.79
CA VAL A 198 14.15 0.32 -0.23
C VAL A 198 14.77 1.38 -1.12
N VAL A 199 14.76 1.15 -2.43
CA VAL A 199 15.41 2.02 -3.42
C VAL A 199 14.48 3.10 -3.97
N GLY A 200 13.16 2.97 -3.78
CA GLY A 200 12.18 3.96 -4.20
C GLY A 200 10.78 3.66 -3.67
N ALA A 201 9.94 4.69 -3.59
CA ALA A 201 8.54 4.53 -3.23
C ALA A 201 7.64 5.49 -3.99
N VAL A 202 6.37 5.07 -4.18
CA VAL A 202 5.30 5.90 -4.74
C VAL A 202 4.09 5.88 -3.82
N THR A 203 3.39 7.01 -3.71
CA THR A 203 2.11 7.09 -2.99
C THR A 203 1.06 7.79 -3.85
N PHE A 204 -0.22 7.43 -3.62
CA PHE A 204 -1.36 7.97 -4.34
C PHE A 204 -2.42 8.44 -3.35
N GLY A 205 -2.95 9.65 -3.51
CA GLY A 205 -3.93 10.20 -2.58
C GLY A 205 -3.41 10.23 -1.14
N ASP A 206 -2.18 10.67 -0.96
CA ASP A 206 -1.42 10.59 0.28
C ASP A 206 -1.74 11.76 1.21
N PRO A 207 -2.30 11.52 2.42
CA PRO A 207 -2.50 12.57 3.40
C PRO A 207 -1.19 13.24 3.85
N PHE A 208 -0.07 12.54 3.72
CA PHE A 208 1.27 13.00 4.09
C PHE A 208 2.13 13.42 2.90
N LYS A 209 1.52 13.79 1.77
CA LYS A 209 2.21 14.16 0.51
C LYS A 209 3.35 15.16 0.68
N ALA A 210 3.31 16.01 1.71
CA ALA A 210 4.33 17.00 2.00
C ALA A 210 5.53 16.46 2.79
N GLN A 211 5.49 15.18 3.18
CA GLN A 211 6.53 14.54 3.98
C GLN A 211 7.29 13.52 3.13
N GLN A 212 8.61 13.54 3.23
CA GLN A 212 9.45 12.47 2.68
C GLN A 212 9.38 11.26 3.61
N PRO A 213 9.08 10.04 3.13
CA PRO A 213 9.19 8.84 3.95
C PRO A 213 10.63 8.63 4.43
N ASP A 214 10.79 8.28 5.70
CA ASP A 214 12.10 8.06 6.30
C ASP A 214 12.88 6.98 5.54
N ASN A 215 14.20 7.12 5.45
CA ASN A 215 15.12 6.14 4.87
C ASN A 215 14.89 5.78 3.38
N ILE A 216 13.99 6.48 2.66
CA ILE A 216 13.71 6.28 1.24
C ILE A 216 14.07 7.56 0.48
N ALA A 217 15.20 7.55 -0.24
CA ALA A 217 15.72 8.74 -0.91
C ALA A 217 14.94 9.13 -2.19
N LYS A 218 14.43 8.14 -2.93
CA LYS A 218 13.67 8.35 -4.18
C LYS A 218 12.20 8.15 -3.90
N PHE A 219 11.45 9.24 -3.85
CA PHE A 219 10.02 9.24 -3.51
C PHE A 219 9.25 10.12 -4.50
N LYS A 220 8.07 9.63 -4.89
CA LYS A 220 7.11 10.37 -5.68
C LYS A 220 5.71 10.16 -5.15
N THR A 221 4.95 11.24 -5.00
CA THR A 221 3.54 11.20 -4.62
C THR A 221 2.65 11.73 -5.74
N PHE A 222 1.51 11.10 -5.92
CA PHE A 222 0.47 11.50 -6.86
C PHE A 222 -0.73 12.03 -6.07
N CYS A 223 -1.11 13.29 -6.35
CA CYS A 223 -2.27 13.93 -5.75
C CYS A 223 -3.11 14.52 -6.87
N ALA A 224 -4.20 13.85 -7.22
CA ALA A 224 -5.12 14.28 -8.26
C ALA A 224 -5.80 15.60 -7.87
N SER A 225 -5.87 16.54 -8.81
CA SER A 225 -6.52 17.83 -8.54
C SER A 225 -7.96 17.64 -8.09
N GLY A 226 -8.28 18.21 -6.95
CA GLY A 226 -9.58 18.08 -6.29
C GLY A 226 -9.68 16.96 -5.26
N ASP A 227 -8.67 16.10 -5.10
CA ASP A 227 -8.70 15.00 -4.12
C ASP A 227 -8.66 15.52 -2.67
N PRO A 228 -9.73 15.30 -1.87
CA PRO A 228 -9.77 15.77 -0.49
C PRO A 228 -8.79 15.04 0.43
N VAL A 229 -8.40 13.81 0.13
CA VAL A 229 -7.55 12.99 0.99
C VAL A 229 -6.11 13.53 1.01
N CYS A 230 -5.59 13.91 -0.14
CA CYS A 230 -4.31 14.61 -0.23
C CYS A 230 -4.43 16.14 -0.17
N LEU A 231 -5.55 16.65 0.38
CA LEU A 231 -5.80 18.07 0.69
C LEU A 231 -5.72 18.99 -0.54
N ASP A 232 -6.27 18.55 -1.68
CA ASP A 232 -6.26 19.32 -2.93
C ASP A 232 -7.69 19.71 -3.40
N GLY A 233 -8.70 19.57 -2.56
CA GLY A 233 -10.08 19.97 -2.90
C GLY A 233 -11.16 19.19 -2.18
N ALA A 234 -12.32 19.02 -2.85
CA ALA A 234 -13.50 18.35 -2.29
C ALA A 234 -14.15 17.35 -3.27
N ASN A 235 -13.44 16.93 -4.30
CA ASN A 235 -13.95 16.00 -5.30
C ASN A 235 -13.48 14.57 -5.02
N ILE A 236 -14.30 13.77 -4.34
CA ILE A 236 -13.97 12.36 -4.01
C ILE A 236 -13.73 11.49 -5.26
N MET A 237 -14.27 11.85 -6.42
CA MET A 237 -14.02 11.11 -7.66
C MET A 237 -12.58 11.25 -8.12
N ALA A 238 -11.90 12.36 -7.79
CA ALA A 238 -10.48 12.52 -8.03
C ALA A 238 -9.65 11.50 -7.24
N HIS A 239 -10.10 11.14 -6.03
CA HIS A 239 -9.46 10.10 -5.22
C HIS A 239 -9.51 8.69 -5.86
N LEU A 240 -10.44 8.45 -6.77
CA LEU A 240 -10.61 7.16 -7.47
C LEU A 240 -9.93 7.13 -8.85
N SER A 241 -9.23 8.19 -9.26
CA SER A 241 -8.72 8.34 -10.64
C SER A 241 -7.28 7.84 -10.84
N TYR A 242 -6.56 7.47 -9.79
CA TYR A 242 -5.11 7.16 -9.82
C TYR A 242 -4.69 5.99 -10.70
N GLY A 243 -5.64 5.20 -11.18
CA GLY A 243 -5.34 4.15 -12.16
C GLY A 243 -4.71 4.68 -13.47
N SER A 244 -4.88 5.98 -13.79
CA SER A 244 -4.24 6.64 -14.93
C SER A 244 -2.76 6.94 -14.71
N ASP A 245 -2.31 7.00 -13.46
CA ASP A 245 -0.94 7.35 -13.10
C ASP A 245 -0.02 6.12 -12.98
N ALA A 246 -0.60 4.91 -13.18
CA ALA A 246 0.10 3.64 -12.97
C ALA A 246 1.38 3.51 -13.81
N THR A 247 1.32 3.89 -15.09
CA THR A 247 2.48 3.80 -16.00
C THR A 247 3.60 4.75 -15.56
N GLU A 248 3.26 5.99 -15.18
CA GLU A 248 4.25 6.97 -14.71
C GLU A 248 4.88 6.53 -13.38
N ALA A 249 4.07 5.97 -12.47
CA ALA A 249 4.53 5.44 -11.21
C ALA A 249 5.49 4.25 -11.40
N ALA A 250 5.11 3.30 -12.26
CA ALA A 250 5.95 2.14 -12.58
C ALA A 250 7.29 2.56 -13.22
N GLN A 251 7.25 3.50 -14.16
CA GLN A 251 8.48 4.05 -14.78
C GLN A 251 9.39 4.72 -13.75
N PHE A 252 8.80 5.48 -12.80
CA PHE A 252 9.58 6.08 -11.71
C PHE A 252 10.26 5.01 -10.85
N LEU A 253 9.54 3.93 -10.49
CA LEU A 253 10.07 2.85 -9.67
C LEU A 253 11.17 2.04 -10.37
N VAL A 254 11.00 1.73 -11.67
CA VAL A 254 12.02 1.06 -12.50
C VAL A 254 13.30 1.92 -12.56
N ASN A 255 13.16 3.21 -12.83
CA ASN A 255 14.29 4.16 -12.83
C ASN A 255 14.94 4.28 -11.43
N ALA A 256 14.14 4.23 -10.36
CA ALA A 256 14.65 4.23 -8.98
C ALA A 256 15.50 2.99 -8.70
N ALA A 257 15.10 1.83 -9.23
CA ALA A 257 15.80 0.56 -9.11
C ALA A 257 17.06 0.49 -10.01
N GLY A 258 17.18 1.36 -11.02
CA GLY A 258 18.29 1.34 -11.98
C GLY A 258 18.17 0.20 -13.01
N LEU A 259 16.93 -0.15 -13.38
CA LEU A 259 16.57 -1.19 -14.33
C LEU A 259 16.09 -0.60 -15.65
#